data_9b44c08546e8f839dfd268092e0c1cc9
#
_entry.id   9b44c08546e8f839dfd268092e0c1cc9
#
_cell.length_a   1.000
_cell.length_b   1.000
_cell.length_c   1.000
_cell.angle_alpha   90.00
_cell.angle_beta   90.00
_cell.angle_gamma   90.00
#
_symmetry.space_group_name_H-M   'P 1'
#
loop_
_entity.id
_entity.type
_entity.pdbx_description
1 polymer ?
#
loop_
_entity_poly.entity_id
_entity_poly.type
_entity_poly.pdbx_seq_one_letter_code
_entity_poly.pdbx_strand_id
1 'polypeptide(L)'
;MTATQHQEKKSSTIRIVCTAVPILALLAGFAYWLYTGSAVRIASVVSAAALLFLFAICLIRLVPQWQRAWSGEPIPAPDANAGRRSGRKRRMHPFFRIAFTVALSRIALFLAAYLLLYRQNGYTGGVFDCLSLWASEGSNAADYLLLAARWYDAESGLLTLFPFYPALLRVLGYVFRNTLVTGLFVSNMAFVFAACLLYELALFDMERDAALRAVVYLCLLPGSLLFMQPLPDSLFLLLSVASLYFVRKKRYLFAALLGMFAAFTHLLGVLLLLPALIELIGDLRADRLVASDMRALSRAYTGRFLALLLIPAGFGLYLYINWQVSGDPFRFIAAYRARGQGLSFFFQAAAHQILYLLQSLRDQNLHETVVLWGANLLALFGSLAILIPAIPRLRSSYSAYFLAAFALIAGVSPFVCLPRCLAMLFPLPLAFSCAAKKRIWHVLFMALLLAFLPVYLYAFVRGWRLG
;
A
#
# COMPACT_ATOMS: atom_id res chain seq x y z
N MET A 1 -39.42 18.53 -21.28
CA MET A 1 -38.30 18.14 -20.44
C MET A 1 -37.06 18.87 -20.94
N THR A 2 -36.51 19.80 -20.18
CA THR A 2 -35.36 20.60 -20.58
C THR A 2 -34.09 19.74 -20.63
N ALA A 3 -33.12 20.09 -21.45
CA ALA A 3 -31.83 19.35 -21.60
C ALA A 3 -31.14 19.13 -20.24
N THR A 4 -31.31 20.04 -19.29
CA THR A 4 -30.85 19.94 -17.88
C THR A 4 -31.52 18.79 -17.13
N GLN A 5 -32.80 18.57 -17.26
CA GLN A 5 -33.52 17.46 -16.60
C GLN A 5 -33.09 16.09 -17.16
N HIS A 6 -32.76 16.03 -18.44
CA HIS A 6 -32.28 14.80 -19.08
C HIS A 6 -30.87 14.47 -18.62
N GLN A 7 -30.03 15.49 -18.40
CA GLN A 7 -28.67 15.35 -17.91
C GLN A 7 -28.60 14.95 -16.41
N GLU A 8 -29.48 15.51 -15.58
CA GLU A 8 -29.65 15.13 -14.18
C GLU A 8 -30.15 13.69 -14.02
N LYS A 9 -31.15 13.28 -14.83
CA LYS A 9 -31.69 11.92 -14.80
C LYS A 9 -30.63 10.89 -15.25
N LYS A 10 -29.85 11.21 -16.28
CA LYS A 10 -28.73 10.36 -16.74
C LYS A 10 -27.61 10.25 -15.69
N SER A 11 -27.32 11.35 -15.01
CA SER A 11 -26.34 11.39 -13.89
C SER A 11 -26.81 10.54 -12.70
N SER A 12 -28.10 10.59 -12.35
CA SER A 12 -28.66 9.80 -11.24
C SER A 12 -28.68 8.30 -11.56
N THR A 13 -29.03 7.92 -12.80
CA THR A 13 -29.02 6.50 -13.22
C THR A 13 -27.60 5.91 -13.20
N ILE A 14 -26.60 6.66 -13.68
CA ILE A 14 -25.20 6.24 -13.61
C ILE A 14 -24.76 6.06 -12.15
N ARG A 15 -25.20 6.93 -11.23
CA ARG A 15 -24.94 6.77 -9.78
C ARG A 15 -25.46 5.43 -9.26
N ILE A 16 -26.72 5.17 -9.52
CA ILE A 16 -27.37 3.95 -9.04
C ILE A 16 -26.65 2.71 -9.59
N VAL A 17 -26.33 2.69 -10.87
CA VAL A 17 -25.64 1.55 -11.50
C VAL A 17 -24.23 1.38 -10.95
N CYS A 18 -23.43 2.46 -10.85
CA CYS A 18 -22.06 2.39 -10.35
C CYS A 18 -21.95 2.04 -8.85
N THR A 19 -23.02 2.23 -8.06
CA THR A 19 -23.07 1.81 -6.65
C THR A 19 -23.71 0.46 -6.47
N ALA A 20 -24.86 0.23 -7.12
CA ALA A 20 -25.66 -0.97 -6.92
C ALA A 20 -24.96 -2.22 -7.45
N VAL A 21 -24.36 -2.16 -8.65
CA VAL A 21 -23.73 -3.34 -9.28
C VAL A 21 -22.58 -3.91 -8.44
N PRO A 22 -21.58 -3.12 -7.97
CA PRO A 22 -20.54 -3.65 -7.10
C PRO A 22 -21.08 -4.17 -5.77
N ILE A 23 -22.04 -3.48 -5.15
CA ILE A 23 -22.63 -3.90 -3.88
C ILE A 23 -23.40 -5.22 -4.06
N LEU A 24 -24.19 -5.36 -5.11
CA LEU A 24 -24.90 -6.62 -5.41
C LEU A 24 -23.94 -7.77 -5.67
N ALA A 25 -22.85 -7.53 -6.40
CA ALA A 25 -21.81 -8.54 -6.62
C ALA A 25 -21.14 -8.97 -5.31
N LEU A 26 -20.87 -8.03 -4.40
CA LEU A 26 -20.32 -8.33 -3.07
C LEU A 26 -21.32 -9.12 -2.21
N LEU A 27 -22.60 -8.75 -2.22
CA LEU A 27 -23.66 -9.48 -1.50
C LEU A 27 -23.87 -10.89 -2.06
N ALA A 28 -23.82 -11.04 -3.39
CA ALA A 28 -23.89 -12.36 -4.03
C ALA A 28 -22.69 -13.23 -3.63
N GLY A 29 -21.47 -12.68 -3.61
CA GLY A 29 -20.27 -13.37 -3.12
C GLY A 29 -20.40 -13.78 -1.65
N PHE A 30 -20.97 -12.91 -0.80
CA PHE A 30 -21.20 -13.20 0.61
C PHE A 30 -22.25 -14.31 0.80
N ALA A 31 -23.37 -14.26 0.07
CA ALA A 31 -24.40 -15.29 0.07
C ALA A 31 -23.85 -16.65 -0.42
N TYR A 32 -23.03 -16.63 -1.48
CA TYR A 32 -22.35 -17.82 -1.98
C TYR A 32 -21.41 -18.43 -0.93
N TRP A 33 -20.63 -17.59 -0.24
CA TRP A 33 -19.78 -18.05 0.84
C TRP A 33 -20.55 -18.67 2.02
N LEU A 34 -21.69 -18.07 2.41
CA LEU A 34 -22.57 -18.64 3.43
C LEU A 34 -23.14 -19.99 3.02
N TYR A 35 -23.50 -20.14 1.74
CA TYR A 35 -24.05 -21.38 1.20
C TYR A 35 -23.01 -22.51 1.12
N THR A 36 -21.76 -22.19 0.74
CA THR A 36 -20.69 -23.19 0.55
C THR A 36 -19.92 -23.51 1.82
N GLY A 37 -20.01 -22.67 2.85
CA GLY A 37 -19.28 -22.80 4.11
C GLY A 37 -19.85 -23.89 5.01
N SER A 38 -19.11 -24.98 5.21
CA SER A 38 -19.57 -26.18 5.96
C SER A 38 -19.59 -26.03 7.48
N ALA A 39 -18.99 -24.97 8.07
CA ALA A 39 -18.94 -24.73 9.52
C ALA A 39 -18.81 -23.24 9.85
N VAL A 40 -19.83 -22.46 9.52
CA VAL A 40 -19.79 -21.00 9.72
C VAL A 40 -20.17 -20.65 11.16
N ARG A 41 -19.22 -20.18 11.97
CA ARG A 41 -19.49 -19.69 13.32
C ARG A 41 -20.09 -18.27 13.28
N ILE A 42 -21.00 -17.96 14.21
CA ILE A 42 -21.65 -16.63 14.28
C ILE A 42 -20.62 -15.48 14.26
N ALA A 43 -19.53 -15.60 15.04
CA ALA A 43 -18.46 -14.60 15.07
C ALA A 43 -17.83 -14.34 13.70
N SER A 44 -17.66 -15.39 12.87
CA SER A 44 -17.13 -15.29 11.50
C SER A 44 -18.08 -14.53 10.57
N VAL A 45 -19.38 -14.83 10.67
CA VAL A 45 -20.42 -14.15 9.87
C VAL A 45 -20.48 -12.68 10.22
N VAL A 46 -20.53 -12.36 11.52
CA VAL A 46 -20.62 -10.98 12.00
C VAL A 46 -19.40 -10.17 11.58
N SER A 47 -18.19 -10.72 11.73
CA SER A 47 -16.96 -10.01 11.34
C SER A 47 -16.85 -9.81 9.82
N ALA A 48 -17.20 -10.83 9.02
CA ALA A 48 -17.22 -10.72 7.57
C ALA A 48 -18.26 -9.71 7.07
N ALA A 49 -19.48 -9.74 7.65
CA ALA A 49 -20.55 -8.79 7.34
C ALA A 49 -20.15 -7.35 7.72
N ALA A 50 -19.52 -7.16 8.87
CA ALA A 50 -19.04 -5.85 9.32
C ALA A 50 -17.95 -5.28 8.38
N LEU A 51 -17.00 -6.11 7.94
CA LEU A 51 -15.98 -5.69 6.99
C LEU A 51 -16.60 -5.32 5.63
N LEU A 52 -17.52 -6.16 5.14
CA LEU A 52 -18.26 -5.91 3.91
C LEU A 52 -19.05 -4.60 3.97
N PHE A 53 -19.70 -4.33 5.10
CA PHE A 53 -20.45 -3.11 5.34
C PHE A 53 -19.54 -1.85 5.30
N LEU A 54 -18.39 -1.88 5.97
CA LEU A 54 -17.44 -0.77 5.91
C LEU A 54 -16.91 -0.55 4.49
N PHE A 55 -16.60 -1.61 3.78
CA PHE A 55 -16.15 -1.53 2.39
C PHE A 55 -17.22 -0.95 1.47
N ALA A 56 -18.50 -1.37 1.64
CA ALA A 56 -19.62 -0.83 0.90
C ALA A 56 -19.84 0.68 1.18
N ILE A 57 -19.69 1.13 2.43
CA ILE A 57 -19.73 2.56 2.76
C ILE A 57 -18.62 3.32 2.01
N CYS A 58 -17.41 2.77 1.96
CA CYS A 58 -16.31 3.38 1.18
C CYS A 58 -16.68 3.52 -0.30
N LEU A 59 -17.25 2.48 -0.91
CA LEU A 59 -17.70 2.52 -2.31
C LEU A 59 -18.80 3.58 -2.52
N ILE A 60 -19.82 3.61 -1.66
CA ILE A 60 -20.92 4.59 -1.74
C ILE A 60 -20.38 6.02 -1.66
N ARG A 61 -19.38 6.28 -0.80
CA ARG A 61 -18.75 7.60 -0.67
C ARG A 61 -17.83 7.96 -1.83
N LEU A 62 -17.25 6.96 -2.51
CA LEU A 62 -16.34 7.17 -3.64
C LEU A 62 -17.09 7.58 -4.91
N VAL A 63 -18.28 7.04 -5.14
CA VAL A 63 -19.06 7.28 -6.37
C VAL A 63 -19.37 8.75 -6.66
N PRO A 64 -19.80 9.60 -5.67
CA PRO A 64 -19.99 11.03 -5.91
C PRO A 64 -18.72 11.76 -6.35
N GLN A 65 -17.55 11.32 -5.89
CA GLN A 65 -16.26 11.90 -6.30
C GLN A 65 -15.93 11.54 -7.75
N TRP A 66 -16.18 10.31 -8.15
CA TRP A 66 -16.03 9.90 -9.55
C TRP A 66 -16.93 10.72 -10.47
N GLN A 67 -18.13 11.06 -10.02
CA GLN A 67 -19.02 11.88 -10.82
C GLN A 67 -18.52 13.30 -10.98
N ARG A 68 -18.00 13.93 -9.91
CA ARG A 68 -17.37 15.26 -10.01
C ARG A 68 -16.14 15.23 -10.92
N ALA A 69 -15.27 14.23 -10.75
CA ALA A 69 -14.14 14.01 -11.68
C ALA A 69 -14.63 13.72 -13.11
N TRP A 70 -15.81 13.10 -13.24
CA TRP A 70 -16.43 12.77 -14.53
C TRP A 70 -17.19 13.95 -15.14
N SER A 71 -17.75 14.87 -14.36
CA SER A 71 -18.42 16.09 -14.87
C SER A 71 -17.46 17.21 -15.26
N GLY A 72 -16.16 17.04 -15.02
CA GLY A 72 -15.15 18.07 -15.30
C GLY A 72 -15.10 19.19 -14.27
N GLU A 73 -15.83 19.06 -13.14
CA GLU A 73 -15.71 20.00 -12.04
C GLU A 73 -14.29 19.96 -11.47
N PRO A 74 -13.59 21.11 -11.41
CA PRO A 74 -12.28 21.15 -10.80
C PRO A 74 -12.39 20.73 -9.33
N ILE A 75 -11.61 19.73 -8.94
CA ILE A 75 -11.45 19.40 -7.51
C ILE A 75 -10.88 20.66 -6.86
N PRO A 76 -11.51 21.20 -5.79
CA PRO A 76 -11.02 22.42 -5.15
C PRO A 76 -9.54 22.20 -4.76
N ALA A 77 -8.65 22.86 -5.48
CA ALA A 77 -7.25 22.90 -5.09
C ALA A 77 -7.17 23.68 -3.77
N PRO A 78 -6.38 23.24 -2.79
CA PRO A 78 -6.11 24.06 -1.63
C PRO A 78 -5.55 25.39 -2.11
N ASP A 79 -5.98 26.51 -1.51
CA ASP A 79 -5.60 27.86 -1.90
C ASP A 79 -4.07 27.93 -2.16
N ALA A 80 -3.72 28.02 -3.44
CA ALA A 80 -2.32 28.13 -3.89
C ALA A 80 -1.59 29.35 -3.26
N ASN A 81 -2.34 30.28 -2.67
CA ASN A 81 -1.84 31.46 -2.00
C ASN A 81 -1.48 31.29 -0.52
N ALA A 82 -1.90 30.19 0.13
CA ALA A 82 -1.56 29.92 1.53
C ALA A 82 -0.03 29.70 1.74
N GLY A 83 0.67 29.22 0.70
CA GLY A 83 2.11 28.97 0.74
C GLY A 83 3.00 30.19 0.44
N ARG A 84 2.45 31.25 -0.18
CA ARG A 84 3.24 32.44 -0.60
C ARG A 84 3.42 33.51 0.47
N ARG A 85 2.69 33.48 1.57
CA ARG A 85 2.71 34.53 2.61
C ARG A 85 3.81 34.43 3.66
N SER A 86 4.73 33.49 3.57
CA SER A 86 5.85 33.42 4.51
C SER A 86 7.16 33.85 3.82
N GLY A 87 7.40 35.13 3.77
CA GLY A 87 8.72 35.73 3.55
C GLY A 87 9.66 35.36 4.70
N ARG A 88 10.27 34.20 4.68
CA ARG A 88 11.21 33.77 5.72
C ARG A 88 12.49 33.18 5.11
N LYS A 89 13.62 33.69 5.62
CA LYS A 89 15.03 33.37 5.39
C LYS A 89 15.31 31.93 4.88
N ARG A 90 16.36 31.77 4.07
CA ARG A 90 16.99 30.52 3.59
C ARG A 90 16.92 29.38 4.62
N ARG A 91 15.81 28.66 4.68
CA ARG A 91 15.71 27.36 5.38
C ARG A 91 16.05 26.29 4.36
N MET A 92 16.74 25.24 4.80
CA MET A 92 16.96 24.02 4.03
C MET A 92 15.67 23.63 3.29
N HIS A 93 15.80 23.20 2.02
CA HIS A 93 14.66 22.75 1.24
C HIS A 93 13.89 21.69 2.05
N PRO A 94 12.55 21.73 2.11
CA PRO A 94 11.76 20.81 2.93
C PRO A 94 12.12 19.34 2.73
N PHE A 95 12.46 18.98 1.50
CA PHE A 95 12.92 17.65 1.12
C PHE A 95 14.10 17.15 1.99
N PHE A 96 15.16 17.94 2.13
CA PHE A 96 16.33 17.54 2.93
C PHE A 96 16.01 17.41 4.42
N ARG A 97 15.11 18.26 4.93
CA ARG A 97 14.66 18.15 6.33
C ARG A 97 13.88 16.86 6.57
N ILE A 98 12.96 16.52 5.68
CA ILE A 98 12.19 15.30 5.75
C ILE A 98 13.12 14.09 5.63
N ALA A 99 14.00 14.07 4.62
CA ALA A 99 14.97 13.01 4.43
C ALA A 99 15.81 12.76 5.68
N PHE A 100 16.37 13.84 6.27
CA PHE A 100 17.18 13.76 7.49
C PHE A 100 16.36 13.24 8.68
N THR A 101 15.15 13.77 8.89
CA THR A 101 14.29 13.35 10.03
C THR A 101 13.87 11.89 9.91
N VAL A 102 13.49 11.45 8.70
CA VAL A 102 13.10 10.06 8.45
C VAL A 102 14.31 9.13 8.60
N ALA A 103 15.46 9.49 8.05
CA ALA A 103 16.69 8.70 8.23
C ALA A 103 17.07 8.58 9.71
N LEU A 104 17.00 9.67 10.48
CA LEU A 104 17.27 9.67 11.91
C LEU A 104 16.28 8.78 12.67
N SER A 105 14.99 8.78 12.30
CA SER A 105 14.00 7.89 12.90
C SER A 105 14.32 6.41 12.66
N ARG A 106 14.85 6.05 11.47
CA ARG A 106 15.29 4.68 11.16
C ARG A 106 16.49 4.27 12.00
N ILE A 107 17.49 5.14 12.10
CA ILE A 107 18.66 4.92 12.96
C ILE A 107 18.22 4.73 14.43
N ALA A 108 17.31 5.55 14.92
CA ALA A 108 16.77 5.43 16.27
C ALA A 108 16.07 4.08 16.52
N LEU A 109 15.31 3.57 15.54
CA LEU A 109 14.68 2.26 15.62
C LEU A 109 15.71 1.12 15.59
N PHE A 110 16.78 1.21 14.80
CA PHE A 110 17.89 0.25 14.82
C PHE A 110 18.56 0.21 16.19
N LEU A 111 18.85 1.39 16.75
CA LEU A 111 19.45 1.49 18.09
C LEU A 111 18.50 0.96 19.17
N ALA A 112 17.20 1.25 19.09
CA ALA A 112 16.20 0.72 20.02
C ALA A 112 16.12 -0.81 19.95
N ALA A 113 16.15 -1.40 18.75
CA ALA A 113 16.20 -2.86 18.57
C ALA A 113 17.47 -3.46 19.20
N TYR A 114 18.63 -2.85 18.96
CA TYR A 114 19.90 -3.27 19.56
C TYR A 114 19.86 -3.22 21.10
N LEU A 115 19.37 -2.11 21.67
CA LEU A 115 19.25 -1.97 23.12
C LEU A 115 18.29 -2.99 23.74
N LEU A 116 17.19 -3.31 23.06
CA LEU A 116 16.26 -4.35 23.49
C LEU A 116 16.92 -5.73 23.47
N LEU A 117 17.67 -6.08 22.43
CA LEU A 117 18.45 -7.34 22.37
C LEU A 117 19.45 -7.43 23.52
N TYR A 118 20.24 -6.38 23.71
CA TYR A 118 21.24 -6.32 24.77
C TYR A 118 20.65 -6.55 26.15
N ARG A 119 19.49 -5.93 26.45
CA ARG A 119 18.82 -6.08 27.77
C ARG A 119 18.17 -7.44 27.97
N GLN A 120 17.68 -8.09 26.92
CA GLN A 120 16.83 -9.27 27.07
C GLN A 120 17.61 -10.59 27.04
N ASN A 121 18.64 -10.69 26.21
CA ASN A 121 19.30 -11.97 25.91
C ASN A 121 20.75 -12.04 26.41
N GLY A 122 21.22 -11.01 27.13
CA GLY A 122 22.66 -10.93 27.43
C GLY A 122 23.50 -10.89 26.16
N TYR A 123 22.96 -10.30 25.08
CA TYR A 123 23.60 -10.23 23.78
C TYR A 123 24.98 -9.60 23.90
N THR A 124 26.03 -10.36 23.56
CA THR A 124 27.41 -9.92 23.64
C THR A 124 28.00 -9.50 22.30
N GLY A 125 27.21 -9.63 21.21
CA GLY A 125 27.63 -9.26 19.86
C GLY A 125 27.70 -7.75 19.64
N GLY A 126 28.45 -7.34 18.64
CA GLY A 126 28.56 -5.96 18.22
C GLY A 126 27.27 -5.44 17.54
N VAL A 127 27.19 -4.10 17.37
CA VAL A 127 26.05 -3.47 16.67
C VAL A 127 25.86 -4.02 15.25
N PHE A 128 26.96 -4.35 14.56
CA PHE A 128 26.90 -4.91 13.20
C PHE A 128 26.39 -6.36 13.17
N ASP A 129 26.66 -7.15 14.21
CA ASP A 129 26.15 -8.52 14.32
C ASP A 129 24.63 -8.54 14.51
N CYS A 130 24.09 -7.48 15.13
CA CYS A 130 22.65 -7.26 15.27
C CYS A 130 21.92 -7.08 13.93
N LEU A 131 22.62 -6.72 12.85
CA LEU A 131 22.01 -6.56 11.53
C LEU A 131 21.44 -7.87 10.99
N SER A 132 21.97 -9.02 11.36
CA SER A 132 21.46 -10.35 11.00
C SER A 132 20.05 -10.60 11.51
N LEU A 133 19.62 -9.94 12.60
CA LEU A 133 18.26 -10.00 13.12
C LEU A 133 17.22 -9.59 12.06
N TRP A 134 17.58 -8.64 11.18
CA TRP A 134 16.67 -8.12 10.15
C TRP A 134 16.49 -9.06 8.95
N ALA A 135 17.22 -10.17 8.91
CA ALA A 135 17.12 -11.21 7.89
C ALA A 135 17.28 -12.60 8.52
N SER A 136 16.54 -12.87 9.61
CA SER A 136 16.55 -14.16 10.28
C SER A 136 16.18 -15.31 9.32
N GLU A 137 16.77 -16.47 9.56
CA GLU A 137 16.51 -17.69 8.77
C GLU A 137 15.01 -18.02 8.74
N GLY A 138 14.51 -18.47 7.57
CA GLY A 138 13.11 -18.78 7.37
C GLY A 138 12.20 -17.56 7.21
N SER A 139 12.76 -16.32 7.21
CA SER A 139 12.01 -15.12 6.89
C SER A 139 11.97 -14.83 5.39
N ASN A 140 10.93 -14.11 4.94
CA ASN A 140 10.88 -13.63 3.56
C ASN A 140 12.11 -12.77 3.20
N ALA A 141 12.73 -12.10 4.16
CA ALA A 141 13.94 -11.32 3.95
C ALA A 141 15.13 -12.21 3.58
N ALA A 142 15.31 -13.34 4.28
CA ALA A 142 16.34 -14.33 3.93
C ALA A 142 16.11 -14.91 2.53
N ASP A 143 14.84 -15.21 2.17
CA ASP A 143 14.48 -15.71 0.84
C ASP A 143 14.86 -14.71 -0.27
N TYR A 144 14.62 -13.39 -0.08
CA TYR A 144 15.02 -12.35 -1.03
C TYR A 144 16.55 -12.21 -1.15
N LEU A 145 17.30 -12.35 -0.03
CA LEU A 145 18.77 -12.33 -0.06
C LEU A 145 19.32 -13.59 -0.77
N LEU A 146 18.72 -14.75 -0.52
CA LEU A 146 19.06 -16.00 -1.21
C LEU A 146 18.80 -15.88 -2.72
N LEU A 147 17.64 -15.33 -3.11
CA LEU A 147 17.29 -15.11 -4.51
C LEU A 147 18.25 -14.12 -5.20
N ALA A 148 18.70 -13.08 -4.50
CA ALA A 148 19.72 -12.17 -5.01
C ALA A 148 21.07 -12.88 -5.23
N ALA A 149 21.44 -13.84 -4.39
CA ALA A 149 22.68 -14.59 -4.49
C ALA A 149 22.64 -15.67 -5.59
N ARG A 150 21.60 -16.53 -5.59
CA ARG A 150 21.52 -17.74 -6.43
C ARG A 150 20.67 -17.59 -7.68
N TRP A 151 19.74 -16.62 -7.71
CA TRP A 151 18.71 -16.47 -8.72
C TRP A 151 17.64 -17.57 -8.65
N TYR A 152 16.70 -17.58 -9.59
CA TYR A 152 15.59 -18.54 -9.63
C TYR A 152 16.05 -19.95 -10.00
N ASP A 153 15.43 -20.92 -9.34
CA ASP A 153 15.50 -22.34 -9.65
C ASP A 153 14.07 -22.91 -9.62
N ALA A 154 13.78 -23.86 -10.51
CA ALA A 154 12.46 -24.44 -10.69
C ALA A 154 11.92 -25.14 -9.42
N GLU A 155 12.83 -25.68 -8.59
CA GLU A 155 12.49 -26.46 -7.39
C GLU A 155 12.50 -25.63 -6.10
N SER A 156 13.11 -24.45 -6.10
CA SER A 156 13.39 -23.67 -4.88
C SER A 156 12.16 -23.06 -4.20
N GLY A 157 10.98 -23.10 -4.80
CA GLY A 157 9.79 -22.41 -4.29
C GLY A 157 9.88 -20.88 -4.27
N LEU A 158 11.01 -20.29 -4.70
CA LEU A 158 11.26 -18.84 -4.72
C LEU A 158 10.55 -18.13 -5.87
N LEU A 159 9.91 -18.87 -6.77
CA LEU A 159 9.10 -18.34 -7.88
C LEU A 159 7.92 -17.48 -7.42
N THR A 160 7.55 -17.52 -6.13
CA THR A 160 6.55 -16.62 -5.53
C THR A 160 7.07 -15.18 -5.32
N LEU A 161 8.39 -14.99 -5.32
CA LEU A 161 9.02 -13.70 -5.08
C LEU A 161 9.20 -12.94 -6.39
N PHE A 162 8.97 -11.62 -6.36
CA PHE A 162 9.10 -10.76 -7.54
C PHE A 162 10.56 -10.39 -7.81
N PRO A 163 10.99 -10.33 -9.08
CA PRO A 163 12.40 -10.33 -9.44
C PRO A 163 13.13 -8.98 -9.34
N PHE A 164 12.44 -7.84 -9.38
CA PHE A 164 13.11 -6.54 -9.49
C PHE A 164 13.97 -6.20 -8.28
N TYR A 165 13.46 -6.45 -7.06
CA TYR A 165 14.22 -6.19 -5.83
C TYR A 165 15.48 -7.05 -5.73
N PRO A 166 15.44 -8.39 -5.86
CA PRO A 166 16.66 -9.22 -5.83
C PRO A 166 17.61 -8.92 -6.98
N ALA A 167 17.13 -8.57 -8.17
CA ALA A 167 17.98 -8.12 -9.27
C ALA A 167 18.74 -6.84 -8.91
N LEU A 168 18.06 -5.87 -8.29
CA LEU A 168 18.69 -4.64 -7.82
C LEU A 168 19.74 -4.92 -6.74
N LEU A 169 19.44 -5.82 -5.78
CA LEU A 169 20.40 -6.24 -4.76
C LEU A 169 21.63 -6.91 -5.38
N ARG A 170 21.44 -7.75 -6.40
CA ARG A 170 22.53 -8.43 -7.09
C ARG A 170 23.47 -7.42 -7.76
N VAL A 171 22.92 -6.42 -8.46
CA VAL A 171 23.71 -5.38 -9.12
C VAL A 171 24.46 -4.52 -8.12
N LEU A 172 23.77 -4.04 -7.07
CA LEU A 172 24.40 -3.21 -6.04
C LEU A 172 25.32 -3.99 -5.11
N GLY A 173 25.13 -5.30 -5.01
CA GLY A 173 25.98 -6.21 -4.26
C GLY A 173 27.43 -6.22 -4.73
N TYR A 174 27.70 -5.91 -6.00
CA TYR A 174 29.05 -5.72 -6.51
C TYR A 174 29.77 -4.52 -5.85
N VAL A 175 29.02 -3.51 -5.43
CA VAL A 175 29.55 -2.31 -4.74
C VAL A 175 29.78 -2.58 -3.26
N PHE A 176 28.77 -3.11 -2.58
CA PHE A 176 28.77 -3.29 -1.10
C PHE A 176 29.43 -4.60 -0.66
N ARG A 177 29.63 -5.56 -1.55
CA ARG A 177 30.21 -6.89 -1.28
C ARG A 177 29.52 -7.71 -0.19
N ASN A 178 28.36 -7.25 0.30
CA ASN A 178 27.56 -7.92 1.32
C ASN A 178 26.07 -7.73 0.98
N THR A 179 25.38 -8.84 0.69
CA THR A 179 23.97 -8.80 0.24
C THR A 179 23.03 -8.30 1.33
N LEU A 180 23.29 -8.63 2.61
CA LEU A 180 22.50 -8.16 3.74
C LEU A 180 22.60 -6.63 3.89
N VAL A 181 23.82 -6.10 3.90
CA VAL A 181 24.07 -4.65 3.99
C VAL A 181 23.45 -3.93 2.80
N THR A 182 23.58 -4.49 1.59
CA THR A 182 22.95 -3.97 0.38
C THR A 182 21.44 -3.90 0.54
N GLY A 183 20.82 -4.97 1.00
CA GLY A 183 19.38 -5.06 1.18
C GLY A 183 18.86 -4.05 2.20
N LEU A 184 19.52 -3.96 3.36
CA LEU A 184 19.20 -2.98 4.41
C LEU A 184 19.36 -1.55 3.88
N PHE A 185 20.42 -1.25 3.14
CA PHE A 185 20.66 0.06 2.54
C PHE A 185 19.57 0.42 1.53
N VAL A 186 19.28 -0.47 0.58
CA VAL A 186 18.26 -0.24 -0.46
C VAL A 186 16.88 -0.02 0.15
N SER A 187 16.45 -0.88 1.10
CA SER A 187 15.14 -0.76 1.72
C SER A 187 14.99 0.53 2.51
N ASN A 188 15.98 0.91 3.32
CA ASN A 188 15.89 2.12 4.13
C ASN A 188 16.02 3.39 3.28
N MET A 189 16.89 3.42 2.27
CA MET A 189 16.98 4.56 1.34
C MET A 189 15.69 4.71 0.53
N ALA A 190 15.14 3.60 0.00
CA ALA A 190 13.86 3.63 -0.69
C ALA A 190 12.74 4.19 0.19
N PHE A 191 12.70 3.83 1.49
CA PHE A 191 11.73 4.39 2.42
C PHE A 191 11.89 5.90 2.64
N VAL A 192 13.12 6.38 2.82
CA VAL A 192 13.41 7.82 2.97
C VAL A 192 12.95 8.60 1.74
N PHE A 193 13.28 8.12 0.55
CA PHE A 193 12.85 8.76 -0.70
C PHE A 193 11.34 8.66 -0.92
N ALA A 194 10.71 7.54 -0.55
CA ALA A 194 9.26 7.39 -0.59
C ALA A 194 8.56 8.41 0.31
N ALA A 195 9.05 8.62 1.52
CA ALA A 195 8.52 9.61 2.45
C ALA A 195 8.65 11.04 1.91
N CYS A 196 9.78 11.38 1.28
CA CYS A 196 9.97 12.67 0.65
C CYS A 196 9.02 12.88 -0.54
N LEU A 197 8.88 11.88 -1.40
CA LEU A 197 7.97 11.95 -2.55
C LEU A 197 6.50 11.92 -2.13
N LEU A 198 6.17 11.22 -1.04
CA LEU A 198 4.82 11.24 -0.46
C LEU A 198 4.44 12.66 0.00
N TYR A 199 5.38 13.39 0.61
CA TYR A 199 5.19 14.78 0.96
C TYR A 199 4.91 15.64 -0.29
N GLU A 200 5.74 15.51 -1.33
CA GLU A 200 5.57 16.24 -2.58
C GLU A 200 4.26 15.87 -3.30
N LEU A 201 3.87 14.59 -3.29
CA LEU A 201 2.59 14.14 -3.82
C LEU A 201 1.41 14.71 -3.04
N ALA A 202 1.51 14.75 -1.72
CA ALA A 202 0.47 15.30 -0.85
C ALA A 202 0.26 16.81 -1.07
N LEU A 203 1.31 17.56 -1.37
CA LEU A 203 1.23 19.01 -1.62
C LEU A 203 0.39 19.39 -2.86
N PHE A 204 0.09 18.45 -3.77
CA PHE A 204 -0.85 18.72 -4.87
C PHE A 204 -2.30 18.92 -4.38
N ASP A 205 -2.66 18.29 -3.25
CA ASP A 205 -4.04 18.22 -2.79
C ASP A 205 -4.23 18.65 -1.32
N MET A 206 -3.14 18.89 -0.58
CA MET A 206 -3.15 19.15 0.87
C MET A 206 -2.25 20.33 1.25
N GLU A 207 -2.58 20.98 2.36
CA GLU A 207 -1.72 21.98 3.00
C GLU A 207 -0.42 21.33 3.54
N ARG A 208 0.62 22.14 3.71
CA ARG A 208 1.94 21.72 4.19
C ARG A 208 1.89 20.89 5.48
N ASP A 209 1.11 21.34 6.46
CA ASP A 209 1.02 20.68 7.76
C ASP A 209 0.32 19.32 7.65
N ALA A 210 -0.67 19.21 6.76
CA ALA A 210 -1.32 17.96 6.47
C ALA A 210 -0.38 16.99 5.72
N ALA A 211 0.40 17.49 4.77
CA ALA A 211 1.41 16.70 4.06
C ALA A 211 2.51 16.19 5.01
N LEU A 212 2.97 17.03 5.95
CA LEU A 212 3.94 16.61 6.98
C LEU A 212 3.34 15.57 7.93
N ARG A 213 2.07 15.74 8.35
CA ARG A 213 1.38 14.72 9.17
C ARG A 213 1.31 13.37 8.45
N ALA A 214 1.06 13.35 7.14
CA ALA A 214 1.05 12.11 6.39
C ALA A 214 2.39 11.38 6.43
N VAL A 215 3.51 12.11 6.33
CA VAL A 215 4.86 11.53 6.49
C VAL A 215 5.07 10.98 7.90
N VAL A 216 4.64 11.70 8.93
CA VAL A 216 4.74 11.23 10.32
C VAL A 216 3.93 9.95 10.50
N TYR A 217 2.69 9.90 9.99
CA TYR A 217 1.88 8.69 10.06
C TYR A 217 2.52 7.52 9.31
N LEU A 218 3.11 7.75 8.13
CA LEU A 218 3.85 6.70 7.41
C LEU A 218 4.97 6.10 8.27
N CYS A 219 5.74 6.95 8.97
CA CYS A 219 6.83 6.49 9.83
C CYS A 219 6.35 5.74 11.09
N LEU A 220 5.16 6.07 11.59
CA LEU A 220 4.61 5.50 12.82
C LEU A 220 3.67 4.30 12.60
N LEU A 221 3.25 4.01 11.37
CA LEU A 221 2.48 2.80 11.08
C LEU A 221 3.27 1.56 11.57
N PRO A 222 2.69 0.67 12.39
CA PRO A 222 3.41 -0.49 12.94
C PRO A 222 4.05 -1.35 11.86
N GLY A 223 3.35 -1.55 10.73
CA GLY A 223 3.88 -2.27 9.57
C GLY A 223 5.11 -1.63 8.93
N SER A 224 5.32 -0.31 9.09
CA SER A 224 6.50 0.38 8.53
C SER A 224 7.81 0.01 9.23
N LEU A 225 7.75 -0.57 10.43
CA LEU A 225 8.91 -1.14 11.09
C LEU A 225 9.54 -2.24 10.24
N LEU A 226 8.71 -3.10 9.63
CA LEU A 226 9.17 -4.23 8.81
C LEU A 226 9.83 -3.78 7.50
N PHE A 227 9.62 -2.52 7.08
CA PHE A 227 10.31 -1.91 5.93
C PHE A 227 11.79 -1.64 6.20
N MET A 228 12.28 -1.86 7.42
CA MET A 228 13.70 -1.85 7.73
C MET A 228 14.40 -3.12 7.27
N GLN A 229 13.67 -4.22 7.12
CA GLN A 229 14.19 -5.49 6.61
C GLN A 229 14.58 -5.39 5.13
N PRO A 230 15.46 -6.25 4.62
CA PRO A 230 15.78 -6.36 3.20
C PRO A 230 14.61 -6.98 2.41
N LEU A 231 13.55 -6.20 2.25
CA LEU A 231 12.28 -6.56 1.61
C LEU A 231 11.92 -5.55 0.51
N PRO A 232 11.15 -5.95 -0.49
CA PRO A 232 10.74 -5.09 -1.61
C PRO A 232 9.76 -3.97 -1.23
N ASP A 233 9.16 -4.02 -0.03
CA ASP A 233 8.05 -3.16 0.40
C ASP A 233 8.34 -1.66 0.27
N SER A 234 9.52 -1.25 0.76
CA SER A 234 9.96 0.16 0.66
C SER A 234 10.20 0.60 -0.78
N LEU A 235 10.79 -0.28 -1.60
CA LEU A 235 11.03 -0.01 -3.01
C LEU A 235 9.71 0.07 -3.77
N PHE A 236 8.78 -0.82 -3.49
CA PHE A 236 7.43 -0.79 -4.05
C PHE A 236 6.69 0.51 -3.67
N LEU A 237 6.75 0.92 -2.41
CA LEU A 237 6.16 2.18 -1.95
C LEU A 237 6.76 3.37 -2.70
N LEU A 238 8.09 3.43 -2.82
CA LEU A 238 8.80 4.49 -3.56
C LEU A 238 8.33 4.56 -5.01
N LEU A 239 8.33 3.42 -5.71
CA LEU A 239 7.95 3.35 -7.12
C LEU A 239 6.46 3.71 -7.33
N SER A 240 5.59 3.28 -6.42
CA SER A 240 4.16 3.59 -6.46
C SER A 240 3.90 5.09 -6.29
N VAL A 241 4.51 5.71 -5.28
CA VAL A 241 4.40 7.16 -5.04
C VAL A 241 4.99 7.95 -6.20
N ALA A 242 6.17 7.52 -6.69
CA ALA A 242 6.84 8.19 -7.82
C ALA A 242 6.01 8.09 -9.11
N SER A 243 5.42 6.92 -9.40
CA SER A 243 4.54 6.74 -10.56
C SER A 243 3.38 7.74 -10.51
N LEU A 244 2.65 7.81 -9.39
CA LEU A 244 1.53 8.74 -9.23
C LEU A 244 1.97 10.22 -9.21
N TYR A 245 3.13 10.53 -8.66
CA TYR A 245 3.69 11.87 -8.72
C TYR A 245 3.93 12.34 -10.16
N PHE A 246 4.45 11.47 -11.04
CA PHE A 246 4.62 11.79 -12.45
C PHE A 246 3.31 11.80 -13.23
N VAL A 247 2.31 10.97 -12.88
CA VAL A 247 0.93 11.09 -13.39
C VAL A 247 0.40 12.49 -13.10
N ARG A 248 0.52 12.97 -11.85
CA ARG A 248 0.06 14.30 -11.42
C ARG A 248 0.79 15.45 -12.14
N LYS A 249 2.04 15.21 -12.57
CA LYS A 249 2.80 16.13 -13.44
C LYS A 249 2.51 15.97 -14.92
N LYS A 250 1.52 15.14 -15.30
CA LYS A 250 1.16 14.82 -16.70
C LYS A 250 2.32 14.21 -17.52
N ARG A 251 3.33 13.64 -16.85
CA ARG A 251 4.48 12.96 -17.45
C ARG A 251 4.23 11.45 -17.50
N TYR A 252 3.28 11.04 -18.33
CA TYR A 252 2.75 9.68 -18.34
C TYR A 252 3.78 8.58 -18.70
N LEU A 253 4.78 8.87 -19.56
CA LEU A 253 5.81 7.89 -19.89
C LEU A 253 6.69 7.56 -18.66
N PHE A 254 7.16 8.58 -17.93
CA PHE A 254 7.93 8.35 -16.70
C PHE A 254 7.09 7.65 -15.62
N ALA A 255 5.83 8.04 -15.51
CA ALA A 255 4.88 7.40 -14.60
C ALA A 255 4.71 5.91 -14.92
N ALA A 256 4.57 5.57 -16.19
CA ALA A 256 4.40 4.22 -16.68
C ALA A 256 5.63 3.35 -16.48
N LEU A 257 6.84 3.89 -16.74
CA LEU A 257 8.09 3.18 -16.48
C LEU A 257 8.25 2.86 -14.98
N LEU A 258 7.99 3.82 -14.09
CA LEU A 258 8.05 3.58 -12.65
C LEU A 258 6.96 2.61 -12.19
N GLY A 259 5.75 2.70 -12.77
CA GLY A 259 4.68 1.74 -12.54
C GLY A 259 5.01 0.33 -13.03
N MET A 260 5.71 0.20 -14.16
CA MET A 260 6.24 -1.07 -14.66
C MET A 260 7.21 -1.71 -13.66
N PHE A 261 8.17 -0.94 -13.16
CA PHE A 261 9.08 -1.42 -12.12
C PHE A 261 8.37 -1.74 -10.80
N ALA A 262 7.31 -0.99 -10.44
CA ALA A 262 6.47 -1.33 -9.29
C ALA A 262 5.76 -2.68 -9.50
N ALA A 263 5.20 -2.94 -10.68
CA ALA A 263 4.56 -4.21 -11.03
C ALA A 263 5.56 -5.38 -11.14
N PHE A 264 6.81 -5.09 -11.48
CA PHE A 264 7.92 -6.04 -11.49
C PHE A 264 8.52 -6.27 -10.08
N THR A 265 8.16 -5.42 -9.10
CA THR A 265 8.56 -5.53 -7.69
C THR A 265 7.49 -6.23 -6.84
N HIS A 266 6.21 -6.02 -7.14
CA HIS A 266 5.09 -6.55 -6.35
C HIS A 266 3.81 -6.60 -7.19
N LEU A 267 2.97 -7.63 -6.98
CA LEU A 267 1.70 -7.80 -7.71
C LEU A 267 0.78 -6.56 -7.64
N LEU A 268 0.75 -5.87 -6.51
CA LEU A 268 -0.04 -4.64 -6.33
C LEU A 268 0.36 -3.51 -7.30
N GLY A 269 1.54 -3.60 -7.91
CA GLY A 269 2.00 -2.62 -8.89
C GLY A 269 1.15 -2.58 -10.15
N VAL A 270 0.55 -3.69 -10.56
CA VAL A 270 -0.39 -3.74 -11.68
C VAL A 270 -1.60 -2.84 -11.42
N LEU A 271 -2.05 -2.77 -10.17
CA LEU A 271 -3.19 -1.94 -9.77
C LEU A 271 -2.93 -0.43 -9.90
N LEU A 272 -1.67 0.02 -10.06
CA LEU A 272 -1.34 1.43 -10.33
C LEU A 272 -1.89 1.91 -11.67
N LEU A 273 -2.20 1.00 -12.58
CA LEU A 273 -2.91 1.33 -13.82
C LEU A 273 -4.27 1.98 -13.52
N LEU A 274 -4.99 1.53 -12.48
CA LEU A 274 -6.31 2.07 -12.11
C LEU A 274 -6.27 3.57 -11.77
N PRO A 275 -5.48 4.04 -10.79
CA PRO A 275 -5.40 5.47 -10.50
C PRO A 275 -4.83 6.27 -11.67
N ALA A 276 -3.87 5.73 -12.42
CA ALA A 276 -3.31 6.41 -13.58
C ALA A 276 -4.34 6.62 -14.69
N LEU A 277 -5.21 5.65 -14.95
CA LEU A 277 -6.32 5.76 -15.90
C LEU A 277 -7.39 6.76 -15.43
N ILE A 278 -7.74 6.75 -14.14
CA ILE A 278 -8.69 7.71 -13.58
C ILE A 278 -8.20 9.15 -13.79
N GLU A 279 -6.91 9.40 -13.51
CA GLU A 279 -6.30 10.71 -13.73
C GLU A 279 -6.23 11.08 -15.23
N LEU A 280 -5.84 10.12 -16.09
CA LEU A 280 -5.79 10.33 -17.53
C LEU A 280 -7.16 10.73 -18.12
N ILE A 281 -8.23 10.03 -17.69
CA ILE A 281 -9.61 10.33 -18.12
C ILE A 281 -10.04 11.69 -17.60
N GLY A 282 -9.70 12.04 -16.36
CA GLY A 282 -9.97 13.36 -15.79
C GLY A 282 -9.28 14.48 -16.57
N ASP A 283 -8.00 14.32 -16.87
CA ASP A 283 -7.21 15.25 -17.69
C ASP A 283 -7.78 15.40 -19.11
N LEU A 284 -8.10 14.28 -19.77
CA LEU A 284 -8.69 14.29 -21.12
C LEU A 284 -9.98 15.12 -21.19
N ARG A 285 -10.80 15.01 -20.14
CA ARG A 285 -12.08 15.76 -20.10
C ARG A 285 -11.87 17.23 -19.87
N ALA A 286 -10.99 17.59 -18.95
CA ALA A 286 -10.65 18.99 -18.71
C ALA A 286 -10.06 19.63 -19.97
N ASP A 287 -9.13 18.94 -20.64
CA ASP A 287 -8.48 19.45 -21.84
C ASP A 287 -9.44 19.50 -23.04
N ARG A 288 -10.48 18.62 -23.12
CA ARG A 288 -11.54 18.66 -24.17
C ARG A 288 -12.37 19.93 -24.14
N LEU A 289 -12.59 20.51 -22.97
CA LEU A 289 -13.39 21.72 -22.82
C LEU A 289 -12.67 22.96 -23.36
N VAL A 290 -11.36 22.93 -23.54
CA VAL A 290 -10.52 24.05 -23.92
C VAL A 290 -9.84 23.83 -25.28
N ALA A 291 -9.82 22.60 -25.80
CA ALA A 291 -9.09 22.25 -27.01
C ALA A 291 -9.78 22.79 -28.28
N SER A 292 -9.00 23.44 -29.11
CA SER A 292 -9.39 23.88 -30.47
C SER A 292 -9.19 22.77 -31.52
N ASP A 293 -8.20 21.88 -31.35
CA ASP A 293 -7.90 20.76 -32.25
C ASP A 293 -8.12 19.41 -31.56
N MET A 294 -9.25 18.77 -31.88
CA MET A 294 -9.64 17.48 -31.34
C MET A 294 -8.80 16.31 -31.86
N ARG A 295 -8.19 16.43 -33.06
CA ARG A 295 -7.33 15.38 -33.63
C ARG A 295 -5.98 15.33 -32.92
N ALA A 296 -5.35 16.49 -32.69
CA ALA A 296 -4.12 16.59 -31.92
C ALA A 296 -4.31 16.13 -30.48
N LEU A 297 -5.43 16.51 -29.84
CA LEU A 297 -5.79 16.06 -28.50
C LEU A 297 -5.93 14.52 -28.44
N SER A 298 -6.71 13.93 -29.37
CA SER A 298 -6.91 12.48 -29.41
C SER A 298 -5.58 11.73 -29.57
N ARG A 299 -4.72 12.17 -30.48
CA ARG A 299 -3.39 11.56 -30.69
C ARG A 299 -2.53 11.62 -29.43
N ALA A 300 -2.49 12.77 -28.75
CA ALA A 300 -1.72 12.94 -27.52
C ALA A 300 -2.20 12.01 -26.41
N TYR A 301 -3.52 11.86 -26.23
CA TYR A 301 -4.09 11.00 -25.20
C TYR A 301 -3.99 9.51 -25.54
N THR A 302 -4.07 9.14 -26.82
CA THR A 302 -3.76 7.77 -27.25
C THR A 302 -2.31 7.39 -26.91
N GLY A 303 -1.35 8.27 -27.17
CA GLY A 303 0.05 8.05 -26.78
C GLY A 303 0.24 7.90 -25.27
N ARG A 304 -0.44 8.73 -24.47
CA ARG A 304 -0.41 8.61 -22.99
C ARG A 304 -1.04 7.30 -22.51
N PHE A 305 -2.16 6.89 -23.09
CA PHE A 305 -2.81 5.60 -22.78
C PHE A 305 -1.91 4.41 -23.12
N LEU A 306 -1.30 4.41 -24.33
CA LEU A 306 -0.38 3.36 -24.74
C LEU A 306 0.84 3.29 -23.81
N ALA A 307 1.37 4.44 -23.36
CA ALA A 307 2.44 4.46 -22.37
C ALA A 307 2.03 3.76 -21.08
N LEU A 308 0.81 3.99 -20.56
CA LEU A 308 0.33 3.36 -19.34
C LEU A 308 0.25 1.83 -19.41
N LEU A 309 0.15 1.24 -20.62
CA LEU A 309 0.19 -0.21 -20.80
C LEU A 309 1.56 -0.83 -20.46
N LEU A 310 2.60 -0.02 -20.27
CA LEU A 310 3.88 -0.50 -19.72
C LEU A 310 3.72 -0.97 -18.25
N ILE A 311 2.74 -0.43 -17.50
CA ILE A 311 2.53 -0.84 -16.10
C ILE A 311 2.29 -2.35 -15.98
N PRO A 312 1.28 -2.94 -16.64
CA PRO A 312 1.08 -4.39 -16.58
C PRO A 312 2.19 -5.18 -17.28
N ALA A 313 2.97 -4.59 -18.21
CA ALA A 313 4.11 -5.26 -18.82
C ALA A 313 5.18 -5.68 -17.79
N GLY A 314 5.32 -4.93 -16.67
CA GLY A 314 6.19 -5.34 -15.56
C GLY A 314 5.79 -6.69 -14.94
N PHE A 315 4.50 -6.94 -14.79
CA PHE A 315 4.02 -8.26 -14.39
C PHE A 315 4.22 -9.31 -15.50
N GLY A 316 4.03 -8.92 -16.77
CA GLY A 316 4.35 -9.77 -17.92
C GLY A 316 5.80 -10.26 -17.92
N LEU A 317 6.77 -9.40 -17.57
CA LEU A 317 8.17 -9.79 -17.42
C LEU A 317 8.35 -10.83 -16.29
N TYR A 318 7.64 -10.71 -15.18
CA TYR A 318 7.67 -11.72 -14.14
C TYR A 318 7.08 -13.07 -14.61
N LEU A 319 5.98 -13.05 -15.35
CA LEU A 319 5.41 -14.26 -15.96
C LEU A 319 6.38 -14.89 -16.96
N TYR A 320 7.09 -14.10 -17.73
CA TYR A 320 8.12 -14.56 -18.66
C TYR A 320 9.27 -15.27 -17.92
N ILE A 321 9.73 -14.73 -16.78
CA ILE A 321 10.75 -15.38 -15.95
C ILE A 321 10.24 -16.73 -15.40
N ASN A 322 8.99 -16.78 -14.90
CA ASN A 322 8.39 -18.04 -14.45
C ASN A 322 8.38 -19.08 -15.58
N TRP A 323 7.99 -18.66 -16.78
CA TRP A 323 7.96 -19.53 -17.95
C TRP A 323 9.37 -20.04 -18.32
N GLN A 324 10.38 -19.17 -18.33
CA GLN A 324 11.74 -19.56 -18.66
C GLN A 324 12.34 -20.54 -17.64
N VAL A 325 11.99 -20.39 -16.36
CA VAL A 325 12.57 -21.21 -15.29
C VAL A 325 11.83 -22.57 -15.14
N SER A 326 10.51 -22.56 -15.26
CA SER A 326 9.68 -23.73 -14.93
C SER A 326 8.84 -24.28 -16.11
N GLY A 327 8.86 -23.62 -17.27
CA GLY A 327 8.01 -23.98 -18.42
C GLY A 327 6.55 -23.55 -18.27
N ASP A 328 6.14 -23.01 -17.08
CA ASP A 328 4.78 -22.57 -16.79
C ASP A 328 4.79 -21.11 -16.27
N PRO A 329 4.19 -20.14 -16.99
CA PRO A 329 4.15 -18.74 -16.57
C PRO A 329 3.37 -18.55 -15.26
N PHE A 330 2.48 -19.46 -14.89
CA PHE A 330 1.65 -19.39 -13.69
C PHE A 330 2.14 -20.32 -12.55
N ARG A 331 3.35 -20.86 -12.64
CA ARG A 331 3.95 -21.74 -11.63
C ARG A 331 3.90 -21.15 -10.23
N PHE A 332 4.03 -19.84 -10.09
CA PHE A 332 3.94 -19.13 -8.81
C PHE A 332 2.59 -19.38 -8.09
N ILE A 333 1.48 -19.60 -8.81
CA ILE A 333 0.17 -19.91 -8.21
C ILE A 333 0.22 -21.25 -7.48
N ALA A 334 0.82 -22.27 -8.11
CA ALA A 334 1.00 -23.57 -7.47
C ALA A 334 1.94 -23.47 -6.24
N ALA A 335 2.99 -22.67 -6.34
CA ALA A 335 3.90 -22.40 -5.23
C ALA A 335 3.22 -21.66 -4.05
N TYR A 336 2.33 -20.69 -4.32
CA TYR A 336 1.49 -20.08 -3.29
C TYR A 336 0.55 -21.07 -2.63
N ARG A 337 -0.12 -21.94 -3.42
CA ARG A 337 -1.00 -22.98 -2.89
C ARG A 337 -0.24 -23.97 -2.01
N ALA A 338 0.97 -24.36 -2.38
CA ALA A 338 1.82 -25.23 -1.57
C ALA A 338 2.19 -24.61 -0.20
N ARG A 339 2.24 -23.27 -0.11
CA ARG A 339 2.42 -22.53 1.14
C ARG A 339 1.09 -22.29 1.90
N GLY A 340 -0.02 -22.92 1.50
CA GLY A 340 -1.33 -22.73 2.11
C GLY A 340 -1.99 -21.37 1.79
N GLN A 341 -1.46 -20.65 0.79
CA GLN A 341 -2.00 -19.36 0.35
C GLN A 341 -2.84 -19.52 -0.90
N GLY A 342 -3.97 -18.82 -0.97
CA GLY A 342 -4.88 -18.83 -2.11
C GLY A 342 -5.74 -17.59 -2.15
N LEU A 343 -6.32 -17.28 -3.30
CA LEU A 343 -7.26 -16.17 -3.43
C LEU A 343 -8.62 -16.57 -2.86
N SER A 344 -9.15 -15.77 -1.97
CA SER A 344 -10.47 -15.87 -1.37
C SER A 344 -11.19 -14.52 -1.44
N PHE A 345 -12.44 -14.47 -1.05
CA PHE A 345 -13.10 -13.17 -0.90
C PHE A 345 -12.50 -12.40 0.27
N PHE A 346 -12.23 -11.10 0.09
CA PHE A 346 -11.54 -10.26 1.09
C PHE A 346 -12.26 -10.24 2.45
N PHE A 347 -13.57 -10.39 2.50
CA PHE A 347 -14.32 -10.44 3.76
C PHE A 347 -14.10 -11.73 4.55
N GLN A 348 -13.65 -12.81 3.89
CA GLN A 348 -13.28 -14.07 4.56
C GLN A 348 -12.04 -13.89 5.45
N ALA A 349 -11.17 -12.91 5.13
CA ALA A 349 -10.05 -12.59 5.99
C ALA A 349 -10.50 -12.23 7.41
N ALA A 350 -11.53 -11.38 7.55
CA ALA A 350 -12.07 -11.03 8.86
C ALA A 350 -12.68 -12.26 9.58
N ALA A 351 -13.36 -13.14 8.83
CA ALA A 351 -13.92 -14.37 9.38
C ALA A 351 -12.84 -15.31 9.93
N HIS A 352 -11.74 -15.48 9.22
CA HIS A 352 -10.62 -16.32 9.69
C HIS A 352 -9.86 -15.65 10.84
N GLN A 353 -9.54 -14.38 10.72
CA GLN A 353 -8.79 -13.64 11.75
C GLN A 353 -9.51 -13.62 13.11
N ILE A 354 -10.85 -13.48 13.12
CA ILE A 354 -11.61 -13.50 14.38
C ILE A 354 -11.61 -14.89 15.02
N LEU A 355 -11.66 -15.96 14.23
CA LEU A 355 -11.60 -17.32 14.76
C LEU A 355 -10.23 -17.61 15.38
N TYR A 356 -9.15 -17.25 14.71
CA TYR A 356 -7.79 -17.40 15.24
C TYR A 356 -7.55 -16.54 16.48
N LEU A 357 -8.11 -15.30 16.51
CA LEU A 357 -8.08 -14.46 17.71
C LEU A 357 -8.76 -15.13 18.89
N LEU A 358 -9.99 -15.66 18.69
CA LEU A 358 -10.74 -16.33 19.75
C LEU A 358 -10.05 -17.62 20.21
N GLN A 359 -9.41 -18.33 19.30
CA GLN A 359 -8.62 -19.52 19.62
C GLN A 359 -7.38 -19.13 20.44
N SER A 360 -6.59 -18.14 20.01
CA SER A 360 -5.39 -17.69 20.74
C SER A 360 -5.70 -17.13 22.12
N LEU A 361 -6.88 -16.49 22.30
CA LEU A 361 -7.38 -16.06 23.61
C LEU A 361 -7.70 -17.26 24.51
N ARG A 362 -8.32 -18.29 23.95
CA ARG A 362 -8.63 -19.54 24.67
C ARG A 362 -7.37 -20.28 25.10
N ASP A 363 -6.37 -20.30 24.22
CA ASP A 363 -5.07 -20.93 24.45
C ASP A 363 -4.13 -20.06 25.31
N GLN A 364 -4.63 -18.90 25.81
CA GLN A 364 -3.90 -17.90 26.59
C GLN A 364 -2.60 -17.41 25.96
N ASN A 365 -2.53 -17.47 24.63
CA ASN A 365 -1.38 -17.03 23.85
C ASN A 365 -1.45 -15.53 23.57
N LEU A 366 -1.11 -14.69 24.58
CA LEU A 366 -1.27 -13.24 24.52
C LEU A 366 -0.46 -12.58 23.38
N HIS A 367 0.71 -13.13 23.04
CA HIS A 367 1.52 -12.52 21.97
C HIS A 367 0.86 -12.70 20.59
N GLU A 368 0.36 -13.90 20.26
CA GLU A 368 -0.39 -14.09 19.02
C GLU A 368 -1.71 -13.31 19.02
N THR A 369 -2.38 -13.26 20.16
CA THR A 369 -3.63 -12.50 20.31
C THR A 369 -3.44 -11.02 19.97
N VAL A 370 -2.40 -10.37 20.51
CA VAL A 370 -2.20 -8.92 20.38
C VAL A 370 -1.44 -8.59 19.09
N VAL A 371 -0.31 -9.26 18.85
CA VAL A 371 0.66 -8.85 17.83
C VAL A 371 0.31 -9.40 16.44
N LEU A 372 -0.31 -10.57 16.37
CA LEU A 372 -0.68 -11.19 15.10
C LEU A 372 -2.15 -10.95 14.77
N TRP A 373 -3.06 -11.62 15.47
CA TRP A 373 -4.49 -11.62 15.11
C TRP A 373 -5.18 -10.30 15.42
N GLY A 374 -4.94 -9.73 16.60
CA GLY A 374 -5.48 -8.43 17.01
C GLY A 374 -4.99 -7.29 16.12
N ALA A 375 -3.71 -7.29 15.80
CA ALA A 375 -3.13 -6.28 14.92
C ALA A 375 -3.65 -6.40 13.48
N ASN A 376 -3.83 -7.62 12.97
CA ASN A 376 -4.42 -7.86 11.65
C ASN A 376 -5.88 -7.38 11.58
N LEU A 377 -6.71 -7.69 12.60
CA LEU A 377 -8.09 -7.19 12.68
C LEU A 377 -8.13 -5.66 12.79
N LEU A 378 -7.27 -5.08 13.63
CA LEU A 378 -7.16 -3.63 13.74
C LEU A 378 -6.76 -2.99 12.40
N ALA A 379 -5.85 -3.59 11.66
CA ALA A 379 -5.44 -3.12 10.35
C ALA A 379 -6.57 -3.22 9.32
N LEU A 380 -7.33 -4.34 9.28
CA LEU A 380 -8.48 -4.51 8.40
C LEU A 380 -9.56 -3.47 8.65
N PHE A 381 -10.10 -3.46 9.86
CA PHE A 381 -11.22 -2.58 10.21
C PHE A 381 -10.79 -1.12 10.33
N GLY A 382 -9.64 -0.87 10.97
CA GLY A 382 -9.10 0.46 11.20
C GLY A 382 -8.77 1.21 9.92
N SER A 383 -8.18 0.54 8.93
CA SER A 383 -7.85 1.19 7.66
C SER A 383 -9.09 1.66 6.89
N LEU A 384 -10.17 0.85 6.83
CA LEU A 384 -11.44 1.25 6.23
C LEU A 384 -12.15 2.33 7.05
N ALA A 385 -12.17 2.19 8.38
CA ALA A 385 -12.76 3.18 9.27
C ALA A 385 -12.11 4.57 9.12
N ILE A 386 -10.79 4.63 8.93
CA ILE A 386 -10.03 5.86 8.67
C ILE A 386 -10.27 6.37 7.25
N LEU A 387 -10.40 5.48 6.27
CA LEU A 387 -10.67 5.86 4.90
C LEU A 387 -12.05 6.52 4.74
N ILE A 388 -13.08 6.06 5.43
CA ILE A 388 -14.46 6.58 5.35
C ILE A 388 -14.53 8.12 5.50
N PRO A 389 -14.01 8.75 6.57
CA PRO A 389 -14.00 10.21 6.69
C PRO A 389 -12.96 10.90 5.79
N ALA A 390 -11.97 10.16 5.29
CA ALA A 390 -10.92 10.70 4.42
C ALA A 390 -11.37 10.79 2.96
N ILE A 391 -12.22 9.88 2.46
CA ILE A 391 -12.66 9.83 1.05
C ILE A 391 -13.09 11.19 0.52
N PRO A 392 -13.93 12.01 1.19
CA PRO A 392 -14.36 13.30 0.64
C PRO A 392 -13.22 14.32 0.42
N ARG A 393 -12.05 14.09 1.03
CA ARG A 393 -10.88 14.99 0.99
C ARG A 393 -9.71 14.39 0.24
N LEU A 394 -9.73 13.07 0.06
CA LEU A 394 -8.71 12.34 -0.66
C LEU A 394 -9.12 12.26 -2.13
N ARG A 395 -8.15 12.25 -3.02
CA ARG A 395 -8.41 12.10 -4.45
C ARG A 395 -9.08 10.77 -4.75
N SER A 396 -10.06 10.78 -5.64
CA SER A 396 -10.83 9.57 -5.99
C SER A 396 -9.96 8.45 -6.56
N SER A 397 -8.91 8.81 -7.31
CA SER A 397 -7.92 7.87 -7.85
C SER A 397 -7.15 7.14 -6.74
N TYR A 398 -6.76 7.84 -5.66
CA TYR A 398 -6.05 7.24 -4.52
C TYR A 398 -6.97 6.34 -3.70
N SER A 399 -8.22 6.77 -3.46
CA SER A 399 -9.22 5.97 -2.76
C SER A 399 -9.58 4.70 -3.52
N ALA A 400 -9.72 4.78 -4.86
CA ALA A 400 -9.99 3.63 -5.71
C ALA A 400 -8.83 2.63 -5.69
N TYR A 401 -7.59 3.12 -5.82
CA TYR A 401 -6.40 2.28 -5.70
C TYR A 401 -6.33 1.58 -4.35
N PHE A 402 -6.58 2.31 -3.26
CA PHE A 402 -6.57 1.73 -1.92
C PHE A 402 -7.60 0.60 -1.79
N LEU A 403 -8.84 0.82 -2.22
CA LEU A 403 -9.90 -0.19 -2.11
C LEU A 403 -9.61 -1.43 -2.97
N ALA A 404 -9.10 -1.25 -4.19
CA ALA A 404 -8.70 -2.37 -5.05
C ALA A 404 -7.54 -3.17 -4.45
N ALA A 405 -6.50 -2.46 -3.95
CA ALA A 405 -5.35 -3.10 -3.31
C ALA A 405 -5.73 -3.77 -1.99
N PHE A 406 -6.59 -3.13 -1.18
CA PHE A 406 -7.14 -3.70 0.05
C PHE A 406 -7.87 -5.01 -0.21
N ALA A 407 -8.77 -5.04 -1.20
CA ALA A 407 -9.52 -6.23 -1.55
C ALA A 407 -8.59 -7.38 -2.01
N LEU A 408 -7.54 -7.06 -2.76
CA LEU A 408 -6.56 -8.06 -3.19
C LEU A 408 -5.72 -8.56 -2.00
N ILE A 409 -5.20 -7.68 -1.15
CA ILE A 409 -4.39 -8.05 0.03
C ILE A 409 -5.21 -8.91 1.00
N ALA A 410 -6.42 -8.46 1.34
CA ALA A 410 -7.30 -9.20 2.24
C ALA A 410 -7.86 -10.49 1.61
N GLY A 411 -7.88 -10.58 0.28
CA GLY A 411 -8.28 -11.79 -0.45
C GLY A 411 -7.22 -12.89 -0.49
N VAL A 412 -5.96 -12.57 -0.17
CA VAL A 412 -4.91 -13.60 0.00
C VAL A 412 -5.07 -14.24 1.39
N SER A 413 -5.02 -15.56 1.44
CA SER A 413 -5.32 -16.41 2.60
C SER A 413 -4.54 -16.06 3.90
N PRO A 414 -4.96 -16.60 5.04
CA PRO A 414 -5.07 -15.95 6.37
C PRO A 414 -3.76 -15.53 7.04
N PHE A 415 -2.59 -15.88 6.50
CA PHE A 415 -1.29 -15.69 7.17
C PHE A 415 -0.49 -14.48 6.68
N VAL A 416 -1.16 -13.49 6.08
CA VAL A 416 -0.50 -12.28 5.61
C VAL A 416 -0.39 -11.25 6.73
N CYS A 417 0.78 -10.65 6.91
CA CYS A 417 0.97 -9.50 7.80
C CYS A 417 0.23 -8.27 7.24
N LEU A 418 -1.03 -8.12 7.59
CA LEU A 418 -1.88 -7.04 7.09
C LEU A 418 -1.36 -5.64 7.45
N PRO A 419 -0.86 -5.37 8.67
CA PRO A 419 -0.25 -4.08 8.98
C PRO A 419 0.90 -3.70 8.04
N ARG A 420 1.76 -4.67 7.65
CA ARG A 420 2.85 -4.46 6.69
C ARG A 420 2.31 -4.18 5.29
N CYS A 421 1.42 -5.04 4.81
CA CYS A 421 0.88 -4.93 3.46
C CYS A 421 0.07 -3.64 3.25
N LEU A 422 -0.70 -3.21 4.25
CA LEU A 422 -1.46 -1.97 4.17
C LEU A 422 -0.57 -0.73 4.31
N ALA A 423 0.54 -0.81 5.06
CA ALA A 423 1.52 0.28 5.16
C ALA A 423 2.24 0.57 3.83
N MET A 424 2.34 -0.41 2.90
CA MET A 424 2.85 -0.19 1.54
C MET A 424 1.93 0.68 0.69
N LEU A 425 0.66 0.83 1.08
CA LEU A 425 -0.31 1.60 0.32
C LEU A 425 -0.22 3.09 0.69
N PHE A 426 0.40 3.88 -0.16
CA PHE A 426 0.59 5.33 0.06
C PHE A 426 -0.70 6.12 0.36
N PRO A 427 -1.92 5.72 -0.05
CA PRO A 427 -3.14 6.43 0.34
C PRO A 427 -3.47 6.30 1.82
N LEU A 428 -2.97 5.28 2.54
CA LEU A 428 -3.28 5.08 3.95
C LEU A 428 -2.75 6.22 4.84
N PRO A 429 -1.45 6.60 4.82
CA PRO A 429 -0.96 7.73 5.60
C PRO A 429 -1.61 9.07 5.19
N LEU A 430 -1.99 9.24 3.92
CA LEU A 430 -2.75 10.41 3.47
C LEU A 430 -4.16 10.41 4.08
N ALA A 431 -4.82 9.24 4.16
CA ALA A 431 -6.14 9.09 4.78
C ALA A 431 -6.09 9.40 6.28
N PHE A 432 -5.07 8.93 7.00
CA PHE A 432 -4.83 9.32 8.41
C PHE A 432 -4.73 10.85 8.56
N SER A 433 -3.96 11.51 7.69
CA SER A 433 -3.83 12.97 7.75
C SER A 433 -5.14 13.69 7.47
N CYS A 434 -5.95 13.21 6.51
CA CYS A 434 -7.27 13.76 6.21
C CYS A 434 -8.27 13.56 7.35
N ALA A 435 -8.27 12.39 8.00
CA ALA A 435 -9.12 12.08 9.13
C ALA A 435 -8.74 12.87 10.39
N ALA A 436 -7.45 13.13 10.57
CA ALA A 436 -6.87 13.85 11.72
C ALA A 436 -6.99 15.38 11.63
N LYS A 437 -7.99 15.93 10.92
CA LYS A 437 -8.18 17.41 10.81
C LYS A 437 -8.43 18.06 12.17
N LYS A 438 -9.23 17.42 13.05
CA LYS A 438 -9.43 17.90 14.42
C LYS A 438 -8.26 17.43 15.30
N ARG A 439 -7.75 18.32 16.18
CA ARG A 439 -6.62 18.06 17.08
C ARG A 439 -6.81 16.77 17.91
N ILE A 440 -8.05 16.51 18.35
CA ILE A 440 -8.35 15.33 19.16
C ILE A 440 -8.07 14.02 18.40
N TRP A 441 -8.48 13.94 17.13
CA TRP A 441 -8.21 12.76 16.31
C TRP A 441 -6.71 12.59 16.02
N HIS A 442 -6.01 13.71 15.81
CA HIS A 442 -4.55 13.67 15.65
C HIS A 442 -3.87 13.09 16.88
N VAL A 443 -4.24 13.57 18.08
CA VAL A 443 -3.68 13.09 19.34
C VAL A 443 -4.01 11.60 19.55
N LEU A 444 -5.25 11.19 19.31
CA LEU A 444 -5.67 9.79 19.46
C LEU A 444 -4.91 8.86 18.50
N PHE A 445 -4.79 9.22 17.23
CA PHE A 445 -4.04 8.41 16.27
C PHE A 445 -2.55 8.35 16.62
N MET A 446 -1.96 9.46 17.00
CA MET A 446 -0.56 9.51 17.46
C MET A 446 -0.35 8.63 18.68
N ALA A 447 -1.21 8.72 19.70
CA ALA A 447 -1.12 7.91 20.90
C ALA A 447 -1.25 6.42 20.59
N LEU A 448 -2.21 6.04 19.74
CA LEU A 448 -2.40 4.66 19.30
C LEU A 448 -1.17 4.11 18.59
N LEU A 449 -0.67 4.83 17.58
CA LEU A 449 0.47 4.38 16.77
C LEU A 449 1.76 4.33 17.60
N LEU A 450 1.98 5.31 18.48
CA LEU A 450 3.13 5.33 19.39
C LEU A 450 3.06 4.22 20.44
N ALA A 451 1.86 3.78 20.86
CA ALA A 451 1.71 2.64 21.75
C ALA A 451 2.01 1.30 21.06
N PHE A 452 1.56 1.16 19.80
CA PHE A 452 1.76 -0.08 19.05
C PHE A 452 3.19 -0.26 18.53
N LEU A 453 3.89 0.81 18.17
CA LEU A 453 5.23 0.72 17.59
C LEU A 453 6.26 0.01 18.51
N PRO A 454 6.37 0.33 19.82
CA PRO A 454 7.24 -0.41 20.74
C PRO A 454 6.84 -1.87 20.93
N VAL A 455 5.53 -2.16 20.94
CA VAL A 455 5.03 -3.55 21.05
C VAL A 455 5.48 -4.37 19.84
N TYR A 456 5.35 -3.81 18.64
CA TYR A 456 5.82 -4.44 17.40
C TYR A 456 7.35 -4.60 17.38
N LEU A 457 8.10 -3.59 17.82
CA LEU A 457 9.56 -3.66 17.92
C LEU A 457 9.99 -4.76 18.91
N TYR A 458 9.34 -4.82 20.06
CA TYR A 458 9.62 -5.85 21.05
C TYR A 458 9.33 -7.25 20.50
N ALA A 459 8.18 -7.45 19.87
CA ALA A 459 7.80 -8.71 19.24
C ALA A 459 8.77 -9.13 18.14
N PHE A 460 9.22 -8.16 17.32
CA PHE A 460 10.21 -8.37 16.27
C PHE A 460 11.56 -8.86 16.86
N VAL A 461 12.05 -8.18 17.90
CA VAL A 461 13.32 -8.53 18.56
C VAL A 461 13.24 -9.91 19.23
N ARG A 462 12.06 -10.31 19.72
CA ARG A 462 11.81 -11.64 20.29
C ARG A 462 11.69 -12.74 19.23
N GLY A 463 11.72 -12.43 17.95
CA GLY A 463 11.49 -13.39 16.87
C GLY A 463 10.07 -13.92 16.81
N TRP A 464 9.10 -13.19 17.41
CA TRP A 464 7.69 -13.57 17.32
C TRP A 464 7.19 -13.39 15.90
N ARG A 465 6.32 -14.30 15.46
CA ARG A 465 5.69 -14.18 14.15
C ARG A 465 4.86 -12.90 14.09
N LEU A 466 5.20 -12.02 13.15
CA LEU A 466 4.47 -10.79 12.87
C LEU A 466 3.54 -10.94 11.64
N GLY A 467 3.54 -12.12 11.02
CA GLY A 467 2.76 -12.50 9.85
C GLY A 467 3.61 -13.17 8.78
#